data_842bb7be5b0b9ea856aa8b4194092f8a
#
_entry.id   842bb7be5b0b9ea856aa8b4194092f8a
#
_cell.length_a   1.000
_cell.length_b   1.000
_cell.length_c   1.000
_cell.angle_alpha   90.00
_cell.angle_beta   90.00
_cell.angle_gamma   90.00
#
_symmetry.space_group_name_H-M   'P 1'
#
loop_
_entity.id
_entity.type
_entity.pdbx_description
1 polymer ?
#
loop_
_entity_poly.entity_id
_entity_poly.type
_entity_poly.pdbx_seq_one_letter_code
_entity_poly.pdbx_strand_id
1 'polypeptide(L)'
;MFKNNYLIVLIFILSTQCGYQAVNQKDLRQFYIKSIELEGEKRLNHKIKKNILFYSKESNNNVFNIKIKTNKIRSILEKNIKNEIVKYQINISSNVEFYNFETGILFNDTFSESGNFIVGNKNIDTRNSEKKLI
;
A
#
# COMPACT_ATOMS: atom_id res chain seq x y z
N MET A 1 55.36 -6.86 0.54
CA MET A 1 54.25 -7.12 1.48
C MET A 1 53.20 -6.02 1.56
N PHE A 2 52.98 -5.21 0.50
CA PHE A 2 52.09 -4.03 0.52
C PHE A 2 50.88 -4.10 -0.44
N LYS A 3 50.66 -5.24 -1.12
CA LYS A 3 49.66 -5.37 -2.18
C LYS A 3 48.24 -5.68 -1.67
N ASN A 4 48.09 -6.14 -0.43
CA ASN A 4 46.77 -6.52 0.13
C ASN A 4 45.99 -5.39 0.82
N ASN A 5 46.68 -4.28 1.22
CA ASN A 5 46.02 -3.19 1.94
C ASN A 5 45.10 -2.35 1.06
N TYR A 6 45.38 -2.24 -0.26
CA TYR A 6 44.53 -1.49 -1.17
C TYR A 6 43.16 -2.14 -1.41
N LEU A 7 43.13 -3.47 -1.35
CA LEU A 7 41.86 -4.24 -1.52
C LEU A 7 40.91 -3.98 -0.34
N ILE A 8 41.45 -3.91 0.88
CA ILE A 8 40.66 -3.64 2.10
C ILE A 8 40.10 -2.21 2.08
N VAL A 9 40.91 -1.23 1.66
CA VAL A 9 40.46 0.17 1.53
C VAL A 9 39.40 0.31 0.45
N LEU A 10 39.51 -0.40 -0.67
CA LEU A 10 38.51 -0.40 -1.73
C LEU A 10 37.15 -0.95 -1.29
N ILE A 11 37.16 -2.04 -0.48
CA ILE A 11 35.94 -2.62 0.08
C ILE A 11 35.25 -1.69 1.07
N PHE A 12 36.02 -0.92 1.86
CA PHE A 12 35.50 0.07 2.82
C PHE A 12 34.83 1.26 2.12
N ILE A 13 35.32 1.69 0.95
CA ILE A 13 34.73 2.77 0.17
C ILE A 13 33.40 2.36 -0.50
N LEU A 14 33.25 1.08 -0.88
CA LEU A 14 32.03 0.56 -1.49
C LEU A 14 30.89 0.31 -0.50
N SER A 15 31.17 0.22 0.82
CA SER A 15 30.16 -0.02 1.84
C SER A 15 29.43 1.22 2.36
N THR A 16 29.84 2.44 1.95
CA THR A 16 29.24 3.70 2.45
C THR A 16 28.06 4.23 1.62
N GLN A 17 27.61 3.52 0.61
CA GLN A 17 26.48 3.96 -0.24
C GLN A 17 25.13 3.33 0.14
N CYS A 18 24.85 3.16 1.43
CA CYS A 18 23.48 2.96 1.88
C CYS A 18 22.80 4.32 2.00
N GLY A 19 22.32 4.85 0.88
CA GLY A 19 21.55 6.11 0.82
C GLY A 19 20.14 5.96 1.40
N TYR A 20 20.01 5.47 2.62
CA TYR A 20 18.76 5.57 3.37
C TYR A 20 18.59 7.02 3.84
N GLN A 21 17.89 7.81 3.05
CA GLN A 21 17.39 9.09 3.54
C GLN A 21 16.26 8.79 4.52
N ALA A 22 16.52 8.97 5.82
CA ALA A 22 15.46 8.93 6.82
C ALA A 22 14.48 10.06 6.49
N VAL A 23 13.30 9.70 5.96
CA VAL A 23 12.21 10.64 5.75
C VAL A 23 11.82 11.19 7.12
N ASN A 24 12.05 12.47 7.33
CA ASN A 24 11.79 13.13 8.60
C ASN A 24 10.28 13.07 8.86
N GLN A 25 9.84 12.34 9.87
CA GLN A 25 8.40 12.18 10.21
C GLN A 25 7.70 13.53 10.47
N LYS A 26 8.44 14.60 10.71
CA LYS A 26 7.91 15.96 10.87
C LYS A 26 7.40 16.53 9.54
N ASP A 27 8.05 16.23 8.42
CA ASP A 27 7.69 16.74 7.10
C ASP A 27 6.45 16.03 6.52
N LEU A 28 6.22 14.77 6.91
CA LEU A 28 5.02 13.99 6.53
C LEU A 28 3.72 14.45 7.23
N ARG A 29 3.81 15.33 8.24
CA ARG A 29 2.65 15.70 9.07
C ARG A 29 2.05 17.06 8.74
N GLN A 30 2.53 17.74 7.70
CA GLN A 30 2.06 19.10 7.36
C GLN A 30 1.25 19.09 6.06
N PHE A 31 0.24 18.24 5.99
CA PHE A 31 -0.71 18.27 4.90
C PHE A 31 -2.14 18.28 5.42
N TYR A 32 -3.00 18.98 4.72
CA TYR A 32 -4.43 19.05 5.00
C TYR A 32 -5.21 18.44 3.82
N ILE A 33 -6.17 17.59 4.13
CA ILE A 33 -7.04 16.99 3.14
C ILE A 33 -8.37 17.75 3.14
N LYS A 34 -8.62 18.45 2.04
CA LYS A 34 -9.86 19.20 1.84
C LYS A 34 -11.02 18.29 1.46
N SER A 35 -10.78 17.31 0.59
CA SER A 35 -11.80 16.35 0.18
C SER A 35 -11.20 14.98 -0.12
N ILE A 36 -11.98 13.92 0.13
CA ILE A 36 -11.65 12.54 -0.26
C ILE A 36 -12.84 11.98 -1.02
N GLU A 37 -12.62 11.64 -2.27
CA GLU A 37 -13.56 10.90 -3.11
C GLU A 37 -13.18 9.42 -3.11
N LEU A 38 -14.16 8.52 -2.95
CA LEU A 38 -13.95 7.09 -2.81
C LEU A 38 -14.84 6.32 -3.76
N GLU A 39 -14.24 5.51 -4.64
CA GLU A 39 -14.94 4.63 -5.57
C GLU A 39 -14.54 3.17 -5.32
N GLY A 40 -15.46 2.21 -5.51
CA GLY A 40 -15.20 0.77 -5.46
C GLY A 40 -15.50 0.11 -4.12
N GLU A 41 -14.61 -0.69 -3.57
CA GLU A 41 -14.82 -1.55 -2.41
C GLU A 41 -15.00 -0.74 -1.10
N LYS A 42 -16.23 -0.63 -0.63
CA LYS A 42 -16.62 0.25 0.50
C LYS A 42 -15.81 0.00 1.77
N ARG A 43 -15.54 -1.26 2.07
CA ARG A 43 -14.86 -1.64 3.31
C ARG A 43 -13.39 -1.27 3.31
N LEU A 44 -12.72 -1.50 2.19
CA LEU A 44 -11.35 -1.12 1.97
C LEU A 44 -11.21 0.41 1.98
N ASN A 45 -12.11 1.09 1.26
CA ASN A 45 -12.17 2.55 1.21
C ASN A 45 -12.33 3.17 2.59
N HIS A 46 -13.17 2.59 3.46
CA HIS A 46 -13.34 3.09 4.83
C HIS A 46 -12.03 2.99 5.65
N LYS A 47 -11.31 1.87 5.55
CA LYS A 47 -10.01 1.70 6.22
C LYS A 47 -8.96 2.70 5.71
N ILE A 48 -8.85 2.84 4.38
CA ILE A 48 -7.92 3.77 3.75
C ILE A 48 -8.23 5.19 4.20
N LYS A 49 -9.50 5.63 4.11
CA LYS A 49 -9.94 6.97 4.54
C LYS A 49 -9.57 7.23 6.00
N LYS A 50 -9.87 6.30 6.90
CA LYS A 50 -9.56 6.44 8.32
C LYS A 50 -8.05 6.64 8.56
N ASN A 51 -7.22 5.85 7.89
CA ASN A 51 -5.77 5.95 8.02
C ASN A 51 -5.23 7.28 7.46
N ILE A 52 -5.70 7.70 6.29
CA ILE A 52 -5.26 8.95 5.67
C ILE A 52 -5.66 10.15 6.56
N LEU A 53 -6.90 10.20 7.04
CA LEU A 53 -7.38 11.27 7.91
C LEU A 53 -6.65 11.31 9.25
N PHE A 54 -6.20 10.18 9.77
CA PHE A 54 -5.42 10.13 11.01
C PHE A 54 -4.09 10.91 10.89
N TYR A 55 -3.48 10.94 9.70
CA TYR A 55 -2.24 11.67 9.45
C TYR A 55 -2.47 13.10 8.94
N SER A 56 -3.69 13.44 8.51
CA SER A 56 -4.04 14.79 8.08
C SER A 56 -4.18 15.72 9.29
N LYS A 57 -3.52 16.85 9.24
CA LYS A 57 -3.68 17.91 10.25
C LYS A 57 -4.07 19.21 9.55
N GLU A 58 -4.85 20.05 10.25
CA GLU A 58 -5.09 21.40 9.76
C GLU A 58 -3.76 22.12 9.52
N SER A 59 -3.52 22.45 8.27
CA SER A 59 -2.37 23.22 7.81
C SER A 59 -2.86 24.14 6.71
N ASN A 60 -2.41 25.38 6.75
CA ASN A 60 -2.70 26.33 5.67
C ASN A 60 -1.86 26.06 4.43
N ASN A 61 -0.81 25.26 4.57
CA ASN A 61 0.09 24.88 3.50
C ASN A 61 -0.14 23.42 3.13
N ASN A 62 0.05 23.05 1.87
CA ASN A 62 -0.13 21.67 1.36
C ASN A 62 -1.56 21.13 1.49
N VAL A 63 -2.49 21.78 0.81
CA VAL A 63 -3.90 21.37 0.75
C VAL A 63 -4.13 20.42 -0.42
N PHE A 64 -4.68 19.23 -0.14
CA PHE A 64 -4.93 18.20 -1.15
C PHE A 64 -6.39 17.81 -1.28
N ASN A 65 -6.81 17.54 -2.52
CA ASN A 65 -7.93 16.66 -2.81
C ASN A 65 -7.38 15.28 -3.16
N ILE A 66 -8.04 14.25 -2.66
CA ILE A 66 -7.64 12.85 -2.91
C ILE A 66 -8.82 12.12 -3.53
N LYS A 67 -8.57 11.44 -4.64
CA LYS A 67 -9.51 10.49 -5.24
C LYS A 67 -8.90 9.09 -5.17
N ILE A 68 -9.66 8.14 -4.64
CA ILE A 68 -9.22 6.76 -4.46
C ILE A 68 -10.22 5.84 -5.13
N LYS A 69 -9.73 5.05 -6.07
CA LYS A 69 -10.51 4.01 -6.74
C LYS A 69 -9.93 2.64 -6.39
N THR A 70 -10.72 1.85 -5.64
CA THR A 70 -10.31 0.51 -5.23
C THR A 70 -11.05 -0.56 -6.04
N ASN A 71 -10.34 -1.60 -6.40
CA ASN A 71 -10.89 -2.79 -7.05
C ASN A 71 -10.45 -4.03 -6.29
N LYS A 72 -11.37 -5.00 -6.16
CA LYS A 72 -11.13 -6.28 -5.51
C LYS A 72 -11.62 -7.39 -6.42
N ILE A 73 -10.71 -8.26 -6.83
CA ILE A 73 -10.99 -9.42 -7.68
C ILE A 73 -10.71 -10.68 -6.86
N ARG A 74 -11.65 -11.60 -6.84
CA ARG A 74 -11.49 -12.93 -6.28
C ARG A 74 -11.45 -13.96 -7.39
N SER A 75 -10.41 -14.76 -7.44
CA SER A 75 -10.22 -15.87 -8.39
C SER A 75 -10.03 -17.20 -7.68
N ILE A 76 -10.39 -18.27 -8.34
CA ILE A 76 -10.14 -19.63 -7.85
C ILE A 76 -8.66 -19.93 -8.11
N LEU A 77 -7.94 -20.29 -7.04
CA LEU A 77 -6.52 -20.63 -7.15
C LEU A 77 -6.32 -22.16 -7.22
N GLU A 78 -7.11 -22.91 -6.46
CA GLU A 78 -6.91 -24.36 -6.35
C GLU A 78 -8.25 -25.10 -6.14
N LYS A 79 -8.36 -26.28 -6.75
CA LYS A 79 -9.45 -27.22 -6.56
C LYS A 79 -8.89 -28.60 -6.18
N ASN A 80 -9.67 -29.37 -5.41
CA ASN A 80 -9.31 -30.74 -5.07
C ASN A 80 -9.68 -31.73 -6.20
N ILE A 81 -9.36 -33.01 -5.99
CA ILE A 81 -9.65 -34.12 -6.94
C ILE A 81 -11.16 -34.31 -7.22
N LYS A 82 -12.02 -33.79 -6.36
CA LYS A 82 -13.49 -33.80 -6.54
C LYS A 82 -13.99 -32.53 -7.23
N ASN A 83 -13.09 -31.70 -7.78
CA ASN A 83 -13.39 -30.43 -8.42
C ASN A 83 -14.01 -29.37 -7.46
N GLU A 84 -13.89 -29.56 -6.15
CA GLU A 84 -14.32 -28.57 -5.14
C GLU A 84 -13.23 -27.54 -4.91
N ILE A 85 -13.62 -26.29 -4.73
CA ILE A 85 -12.69 -25.18 -4.52
C ILE A 85 -12.12 -25.27 -3.10
N VAL A 86 -10.78 -25.33 -2.99
CA VAL A 86 -10.07 -25.39 -1.71
C VAL A 86 -9.33 -24.10 -1.40
N LYS A 87 -9.03 -23.27 -2.42
CA LYS A 87 -8.28 -22.05 -2.23
C LYS A 87 -8.70 -20.95 -3.20
N TYR A 88 -8.83 -19.76 -2.67
CA TYR A 88 -9.04 -18.54 -3.44
C TYR A 88 -7.83 -17.61 -3.37
N GLN A 89 -7.68 -16.82 -4.42
CA GLN A 89 -6.80 -15.65 -4.43
C GLN A 89 -7.65 -14.38 -4.46
N ILE A 90 -7.25 -13.39 -3.68
CA ILE A 90 -7.76 -12.02 -3.76
C ILE A 90 -6.67 -11.14 -4.30
N ASN A 91 -6.98 -10.38 -5.33
CA ASN A 91 -6.16 -9.28 -5.82
C ASN A 91 -6.89 -7.97 -5.52
N ILE A 92 -6.19 -7.07 -4.84
CA ILE A 92 -6.68 -5.73 -4.52
C ILE A 92 -5.79 -4.74 -5.28
N SER A 93 -6.40 -3.82 -5.98
CA SER A 93 -5.72 -2.68 -6.59
C SER A 93 -6.37 -1.38 -6.13
N SER A 94 -5.54 -0.37 -5.91
CA SER A 94 -5.97 0.97 -5.50
C SER A 94 -5.25 1.99 -6.36
N ASN A 95 -6.00 2.75 -7.13
CA ASN A 95 -5.49 3.92 -7.84
C ASN A 95 -5.78 5.14 -6.98
N VAL A 96 -4.77 5.97 -6.75
CA VAL A 96 -4.85 7.14 -5.89
C VAL A 96 -4.38 8.36 -6.65
N GLU A 97 -5.25 9.34 -6.78
CA GLU A 97 -4.97 10.61 -7.40
C GLU A 97 -4.91 11.69 -6.32
N PHE A 98 -3.83 12.45 -6.29
CA PHE A 98 -3.64 13.59 -5.40
C PHE A 98 -3.59 14.87 -6.22
N TYR A 99 -4.43 15.82 -5.91
CA TYR A 99 -4.38 17.16 -6.47
C TYR A 99 -3.96 18.16 -5.39
N ASN A 100 -2.82 18.83 -5.61
CA ASN A 100 -2.33 19.86 -4.72
C ASN A 100 -2.84 21.23 -5.18
N PHE A 101 -3.54 21.95 -4.32
CA PHE A 101 -4.12 23.25 -4.65
C PHE A 101 -3.10 24.38 -4.79
N GLU A 102 -1.98 24.30 -4.08
CA GLU A 102 -0.95 25.35 -4.11
C GLU A 102 -0.11 25.28 -5.38
N THR A 103 0.27 24.08 -5.78
CA THR A 103 1.15 23.87 -6.93
C THR A 103 0.39 23.59 -8.22
N GLY A 104 -0.91 23.26 -8.14
CA GLY A 104 -1.71 22.80 -9.28
C GLY A 104 -1.29 21.42 -9.82
N ILE A 105 -0.41 20.71 -9.13
CA ILE A 105 0.13 19.42 -9.59
C ILE A 105 -0.85 18.30 -9.26
N LEU A 106 -1.14 17.49 -10.29
CA LEU A 106 -1.84 16.20 -10.16
C LEU A 106 -0.80 15.08 -10.11
N PHE A 107 -0.83 14.30 -9.05
CA PHE A 107 -0.03 13.11 -8.89
C PHE A 107 -0.94 11.88 -8.87
N ASN A 108 -0.56 10.82 -9.59
CA ASN A 108 -1.31 9.57 -9.66
C ASN A 108 -0.39 8.40 -9.36
N ASP A 109 -0.84 7.49 -8.51
CA ASP A 109 -0.10 6.27 -8.18
C ASP A 109 -1.05 5.08 -8.05
N THR A 110 -0.53 3.88 -8.34
CA THR A 110 -1.31 2.64 -8.29
C THR A 110 -0.62 1.61 -7.41
N PHE A 111 -1.33 1.16 -6.40
CA PHE A 111 -0.91 0.13 -5.47
C PHE A 111 -1.67 -1.16 -5.75
N SER A 112 -0.98 -2.29 -5.71
CA SER A 112 -1.62 -3.60 -5.84
C SER A 112 -1.03 -4.60 -4.83
N GLU A 113 -1.91 -5.42 -4.27
CA GLU A 113 -1.55 -6.45 -3.30
C GLU A 113 -2.36 -7.71 -3.61
N SER A 114 -1.77 -8.87 -3.38
CA SER A 114 -2.45 -10.15 -3.55
C SER A 114 -2.29 -11.02 -2.31
N GLY A 115 -3.35 -11.73 -1.97
CA GLY A 115 -3.36 -12.67 -0.85
C GLY A 115 -4.17 -13.91 -1.16
N ASN A 116 -3.82 -15.02 -0.52
CA ASN A 116 -4.50 -16.30 -0.69
C ASN A 116 -5.19 -16.71 0.61
N PHE A 117 -6.36 -17.35 0.51
CA PHE A 117 -7.02 -17.93 1.66
C PHE A 117 -7.65 -19.29 1.33
N ILE A 118 -7.68 -20.15 2.34
CA ILE A 118 -8.23 -21.50 2.24
C ILE A 118 -9.74 -21.46 2.50
N VAL A 119 -10.48 -22.25 1.76
CA VAL A 119 -11.92 -22.46 1.97
C VAL A 119 -12.09 -23.29 3.25
N GLY A 120 -12.76 -22.70 4.24
CA GLY A 120 -13.11 -23.41 5.47
C GLY A 120 -14.32 -24.34 5.28
N ASN A 121 -14.50 -25.28 6.21
CA ASN A 121 -15.60 -26.23 6.18
C ASN A 121 -16.98 -25.56 6.28
N LYS A 122 -17.04 -24.36 6.82
CA LYS A 122 -18.25 -23.54 6.88
C LYS A 122 -18.03 -22.23 6.12
N ASN A 123 -19.08 -21.71 5.53
CA ASN A 123 -19.05 -20.42 4.83
C ASN A 123 -18.54 -19.28 5.71
N ILE A 124 -18.79 -19.35 7.03
CA ILE A 124 -18.32 -18.33 8.00
C ILE A 124 -16.79 -18.35 8.14
N ASP A 125 -16.16 -19.54 8.12
CA ASP A 125 -14.71 -19.69 8.24
C ASP A 125 -13.99 -19.13 7.03
N THR A 126 -14.50 -19.45 5.83
CA THR A 126 -14.03 -18.89 4.56
C THR A 126 -14.12 -17.37 4.57
N ARG A 127 -15.26 -16.81 5.01
CA ARG A 127 -15.46 -15.36 5.10
C ARG A 127 -14.55 -14.70 6.13
N ASN A 128 -14.26 -15.36 7.24
CA ASN A 128 -13.34 -14.85 8.25
C ASN A 128 -11.89 -14.86 7.77
N SER A 129 -11.49 -15.91 7.03
CA SER A 129 -10.16 -16.00 6.39
C SER A 129 -9.95 -14.90 5.35
N GLU A 130 -10.96 -14.63 4.52
CA GLU A 130 -10.97 -13.51 3.58
C GLU A 130 -10.83 -12.15 4.29
N LYS A 131 -11.55 -11.97 5.41
CA LYS A 131 -11.52 -10.70 6.16
C LYS A 131 -10.15 -10.36 6.76
N LYS A 132 -9.32 -11.36 7.06
CA LYS A 132 -7.97 -11.16 7.61
C LYS A 132 -6.99 -10.62 6.57
N LEU A 133 -7.27 -10.80 5.28
CA LEU A 133 -6.43 -10.33 4.17
C LEU A 133 -6.75 -8.88 3.76
N ILE A 134 -7.87 -8.34 4.18
CA ILE A 134 -8.35 -6.98 3.88
C ILE A 134 -8.23 -6.11 5.14
#